data_d0004f4df19881091f41fc70f3e51a56
#
_entry.id   d0004f4df19881091f41fc70f3e51a56
#
_cell.length_a   1.000
_cell.length_b   1.000
_cell.length_c   1.000
_cell.angle_alpha   90.00
_cell.angle_beta   90.00
_cell.angle_gamma   90.00
#
_symmetry.space_group_name_H-M   'P 1'
#
loop_
_entity.id
_entity.type
_entity.pdbx_description
1 polymer ?
#
loop_
_entity_poly.entity_id
_entity_poly.type
_entity_poly.pdbx_seq_one_letter_code
_entity_poly.pdbx_strand_id
1 'polypeptide(L)'
;YNTTGWGTYKESGGNASLSVDSGRLALNITSLGTLNYSVQVYYDIVPLYQNGVYRLKFDISSTVDRYVEEMIQQNGGTYKAYTWKGINITSEPQTIDYTFTMNSETDIMSKLVFNCGNQGNELPEHTIYIDNVSLELIDDSEVDYTEFKAYEPPIVINQVGYKPDSKKTAVFREVTD
;
A
#
# COMPACT_ATOMS: atom_id res chain seq x y z
N TYR A 1 12.59 -8.85 5.81
CA TYR A 1 12.09 -7.51 5.48
C TYR A 1 13.23 -6.58 5.08
N ASN A 2 12.94 -5.62 4.23
CA ASN A 2 13.77 -4.44 3.99
C ASN A 2 12.82 -3.21 4.01
N THR A 3 13.36 -2.01 3.97
CA THR A 3 12.56 -0.78 3.93
C THR A 3 12.17 -0.35 2.52
N THR A 4 12.45 -1.16 1.49
CA THR A 4 12.16 -0.81 0.09
C THR A 4 10.65 -0.64 -0.12
N GLY A 5 10.24 0.48 -0.68
CA GLY A 5 8.82 0.84 -0.87
C GLY A 5 8.14 1.47 0.34
N TRP A 6 8.75 1.37 1.53
CA TRP A 6 8.25 2.02 2.73
C TRP A 6 8.86 3.40 2.93
N GLY A 7 8.02 4.36 3.29
CA GLY A 7 8.42 5.73 3.61
C GLY A 7 7.84 6.21 4.92
N THR A 8 8.36 7.35 5.39
CA THR A 8 7.78 8.08 6.54
C THR A 8 7.41 9.49 6.11
N TYR A 9 6.27 9.97 6.60
CA TYR A 9 5.89 11.38 6.55
C TYR A 9 5.94 11.94 7.97
N LYS A 10 6.43 13.17 8.09
CA LYS A 10 6.62 13.86 9.37
C LYS A 10 6.27 15.32 9.22
N GLU A 11 5.43 15.83 10.12
CA GLU A 11 5.06 17.24 10.18
C GLU A 11 4.68 17.68 11.59
N SER A 12 4.38 18.95 11.77
CA SER A 12 3.80 19.51 12.99
C SER A 12 4.50 19.06 14.28
N GLY A 13 5.84 18.97 14.24
CA GLY A 13 6.68 18.53 15.35
C GLY A 13 6.81 17.01 15.48
N GLY A 14 6.17 16.23 14.64
CA GLY A 14 6.37 14.77 14.61
C GLY A 14 7.77 14.40 14.11
N ASN A 15 8.38 13.38 14.72
CA ASN A 15 9.67 12.87 14.27
C ASN A 15 9.79 11.36 14.50
N ALA A 16 10.25 10.67 13.45
CA ALA A 16 10.45 9.23 13.46
C ALA A 16 11.47 8.81 12.41
N SER A 17 11.98 7.60 12.54
CA SER A 17 12.86 6.95 11.56
C SER A 17 12.45 5.51 11.32
N LEU A 18 12.67 5.02 10.09
CA LEU A 18 12.48 3.61 9.74
C LEU A 18 13.79 2.84 9.87
N SER A 19 13.67 1.63 10.37
CA SER A 19 14.73 0.62 10.38
C SER A 19 14.13 -0.78 10.21
N VAL A 20 14.99 -1.79 10.15
CA VAL A 20 14.59 -3.19 10.27
C VAL A 20 15.15 -3.71 11.57
N ASP A 21 14.29 -4.28 12.41
CA ASP A 21 14.68 -4.94 13.65
C ASP A 21 14.12 -6.36 13.68
N SER A 22 15.03 -7.32 13.80
CA SER A 22 14.69 -8.75 13.87
C SER A 22 13.77 -9.23 12.73
N GLY A 23 13.98 -8.67 11.52
CA GLY A 23 13.19 -8.98 10.33
C GLY A 23 11.88 -8.20 10.21
N ARG A 24 11.49 -7.38 11.17
CA ARG A 24 10.27 -6.56 11.16
C ARG A 24 10.58 -5.13 10.74
N LEU A 25 9.64 -4.46 10.10
CA LEU A 25 9.70 -3.01 9.90
C LEU A 25 9.54 -2.32 11.27
N ALA A 26 10.48 -1.48 11.65
CA ALA A 26 10.49 -0.75 12.90
C ALA A 26 10.39 0.76 12.65
N LEU A 27 9.30 1.38 13.10
CA LEU A 27 9.11 2.83 13.13
C LEU A 27 9.50 3.35 14.50
N ASN A 28 10.69 3.95 14.61
CA ASN A 28 11.20 4.51 15.85
C ASN A 28 10.72 5.95 15.98
N ILE A 29 9.81 6.23 16.91
CA ILE A 29 9.18 7.52 17.14
C ILE A 29 9.86 8.23 18.29
N THR A 30 10.40 9.43 18.04
CA THR A 30 11.01 10.30 19.05
C THR A 30 10.14 11.50 19.38
N SER A 31 9.13 11.81 18.57
CA SER A 31 8.12 12.84 18.84
C SER A 31 6.84 12.54 18.07
N LEU A 32 5.70 12.62 18.75
CA LEU A 32 4.38 12.35 18.14
C LEU A 32 3.87 13.52 17.28
N GLY A 33 4.39 14.74 17.48
CA GLY A 33 3.80 15.96 16.92
C GLY A 33 2.47 16.32 17.56
N THR A 34 1.67 17.12 16.87
CA THR A 34 0.41 17.65 17.42
C THR A 34 -0.84 17.01 16.82
N LEU A 35 -0.72 16.28 15.70
CA LEU A 35 -1.82 15.69 14.94
C LEU A 35 -1.67 14.17 14.85
N ASN A 36 -2.77 13.46 14.63
CA ASN A 36 -2.74 11.99 14.45
C ASN A 36 -1.86 11.54 13.28
N TYR A 37 -1.76 12.34 12.22
CA TYR A 37 -0.93 12.09 11.04
C TYR A 37 0.42 12.83 11.05
N SER A 38 0.80 13.48 12.17
CA SER A 38 2.13 14.11 12.29
C SER A 38 3.30 13.16 12.13
N VAL A 39 3.06 11.88 12.33
CA VAL A 39 3.98 10.78 12.01
C VAL A 39 3.19 9.74 11.24
N GLN A 40 3.63 9.43 10.02
CA GLN A 40 3.09 8.32 9.24
C GLN A 40 4.21 7.37 8.81
N VAL A 41 3.89 6.10 8.72
CA VAL A 41 4.60 5.12 7.89
C VAL A 41 3.67 4.69 6.77
N TYR A 42 4.19 4.60 5.55
CA TYR A 42 3.37 4.30 4.39
C TYR A 42 4.11 3.41 3.37
N TYR A 43 3.32 2.74 2.54
CA TYR A 43 3.78 2.02 1.36
C TYR A 43 3.08 2.59 0.14
N ASP A 44 3.85 3.08 -0.84
CA ASP A 44 3.34 3.70 -2.06
C ASP A 44 2.99 2.68 -3.13
N ILE A 45 2.14 3.12 -4.07
CA ILE A 45 1.74 2.38 -5.28
C ILE A 45 1.05 1.06 -4.90
N VAL A 46 -0.10 1.21 -4.27
CA VAL A 46 -1.01 0.12 -3.93
C VAL A 46 -2.21 0.17 -4.90
N PRO A 47 -2.20 -0.63 -6.00
CA PRO A 47 -3.27 -0.55 -6.99
C PRO A 47 -4.57 -1.15 -6.45
N LEU A 48 -5.65 -0.38 -6.53
CA LEU A 48 -7.00 -0.81 -6.22
C LEU A 48 -7.91 -0.61 -7.43
N TYR A 49 -8.54 -1.69 -7.88
CA TYR A 49 -9.52 -1.68 -8.97
C TYR A 49 -10.93 -1.59 -8.43
N GLN A 50 -11.77 -0.74 -9.04
CA GLN A 50 -13.19 -0.64 -8.67
C GLN A 50 -13.87 -2.01 -8.72
N ASN A 51 -14.73 -2.28 -7.74
CA ASN A 51 -15.44 -3.54 -7.51
C ASN A 51 -14.56 -4.73 -7.12
N GLY A 52 -13.24 -4.61 -7.11
CA GLY A 52 -12.36 -5.65 -6.60
C GLY A 52 -12.56 -5.88 -5.10
N VAL A 53 -12.58 -7.14 -4.69
CA VAL A 53 -12.61 -7.53 -3.27
C VAL A 53 -11.20 -7.88 -2.83
N TYR A 54 -10.74 -7.20 -1.80
CA TYR A 54 -9.38 -7.32 -1.29
C TYR A 54 -9.36 -7.89 0.13
N ARG A 55 -8.28 -8.59 0.47
CA ARG A 55 -7.95 -8.98 1.84
C ARG A 55 -6.64 -8.30 2.23
N LEU A 56 -6.69 -7.46 3.26
CA LEU A 56 -5.50 -6.87 3.88
C LEU A 56 -5.19 -7.63 5.16
N LYS A 57 -3.93 -8.04 5.29
CA LYS A 57 -3.41 -8.70 6.47
C LYS A 57 -2.05 -8.13 6.85
N PHE A 58 -1.81 -7.94 8.14
CA PHE A 58 -0.51 -7.54 8.71
C PHE A 58 -0.45 -7.87 10.19
N ASP A 59 0.77 -8.00 10.71
CA ASP A 59 1.04 -8.10 12.13
C ASP A 59 1.55 -6.75 12.64
N ILE A 60 1.10 -6.33 13.83
CA ILE A 60 1.47 -5.05 14.41
C ILE A 60 1.63 -5.15 15.94
N SER A 61 2.61 -4.43 16.47
CA SER A 61 2.83 -4.26 17.92
C SER A 61 3.55 -2.94 18.19
N SER A 62 3.67 -2.56 19.46
CA SER A 62 4.40 -1.36 19.88
C SER A 62 5.06 -1.58 21.24
N THR A 63 6.17 -0.94 21.50
CA THR A 63 6.81 -1.01 22.82
C THR A 63 6.06 -0.28 23.94
N VAL A 64 4.99 0.46 23.59
CA VAL A 64 4.04 1.08 24.53
C VAL A 64 2.62 0.86 24.03
N ASP A 65 1.67 0.75 24.93
CA ASP A 65 0.26 0.65 24.58
C ASP A 65 -0.21 1.95 23.91
N ARG A 66 -0.79 1.86 22.73
CA ARG A 66 -1.26 3.02 21.98
C ARG A 66 -2.31 2.69 20.95
N TYR A 67 -2.98 3.75 20.48
CA TYR A 67 -3.86 3.70 19.32
C TYR A 67 -3.12 4.13 18.05
N VAL A 68 -3.43 3.50 16.94
CA VAL A 68 -3.00 3.87 15.58
C VAL A 68 -4.19 3.75 14.61
N GLU A 69 -4.10 4.42 13.48
CA GLU A 69 -5.08 4.29 12.40
C GLU A 69 -4.39 3.70 11.18
N GLU A 70 -4.98 2.67 10.61
CA GLU A 70 -4.59 2.10 9.33
C GLU A 70 -5.59 2.51 8.27
N MET A 71 -5.12 2.84 7.07
CA MET A 71 -5.96 3.15 5.92
C MET A 71 -5.26 2.88 4.61
N ILE A 72 -6.05 2.56 3.57
CA ILE A 72 -5.61 2.70 2.19
C ILE A 72 -6.32 3.92 1.63
N GLN A 73 -5.57 4.85 1.05
CA GLN A 73 -6.08 6.15 0.65
C GLN A 73 -5.46 6.64 -0.67
N GLN A 74 -6.06 7.68 -1.25
CA GLN A 74 -5.46 8.44 -2.34
C GLN A 74 -4.06 8.93 -1.94
N ASN A 75 -3.11 8.86 -2.87
CA ASN A 75 -1.77 9.39 -2.70
C ASN A 75 -1.70 10.84 -3.21
N GLY A 76 -2.39 11.73 -2.53
CA GLY A 76 -2.53 13.14 -2.90
C GLY A 76 -3.99 13.59 -2.99
N GLY A 77 -4.22 14.78 -3.57
CA GLY A 77 -5.56 15.35 -3.71
C GLY A 77 -6.25 15.57 -2.36
N THR A 78 -7.40 14.94 -2.16
CA THR A 78 -8.17 15.04 -0.91
C THR A 78 -7.75 14.01 0.14
N TYR A 79 -6.83 13.11 -0.18
CA TYR A 79 -6.44 11.97 0.67
C TYR A 79 -7.62 11.12 1.12
N LYS A 80 -8.62 10.95 0.22
CA LYS A 80 -9.81 10.15 0.49
C LYS A 80 -9.41 8.72 0.86
N ALA A 81 -9.87 8.27 2.03
CA ALA A 81 -9.67 6.89 2.46
C ALA A 81 -10.63 5.95 1.73
N TYR A 82 -10.12 4.82 1.25
CA TYR A 82 -10.87 3.70 0.69
C TYR A 82 -11.20 2.65 1.77
N THR A 83 -10.26 2.48 2.71
CA THR A 83 -10.45 1.74 3.96
C THR A 83 -9.96 2.56 5.13
N TRP A 84 -10.46 2.27 6.31
CA TRP A 84 -9.97 2.85 7.56
C TRP A 84 -10.22 1.89 8.72
N LYS A 85 -9.24 1.73 9.57
CA LYS A 85 -9.35 0.93 10.78
C LYS A 85 -8.55 1.54 11.93
N GLY A 86 -9.24 1.79 13.05
CA GLY A 86 -8.59 2.15 14.31
C GLY A 86 -8.16 0.90 15.06
N ILE A 87 -6.94 0.89 15.60
CA ILE A 87 -6.32 -0.28 16.22
C ILE A 87 -5.66 0.13 17.53
N ASN A 88 -6.03 -0.52 18.63
CA ASN A 88 -5.27 -0.46 19.88
C ASN A 88 -4.17 -1.51 19.82
N ILE A 89 -2.93 -1.09 19.93
CA ILE A 89 -1.75 -1.96 19.86
C ILE A 89 -1.00 -1.94 21.18
N THR A 90 -0.38 -3.06 21.52
CA THR A 90 0.39 -3.31 22.74
C THR A 90 1.75 -3.90 22.41
N SER A 91 2.51 -4.30 23.42
CA SER A 91 3.77 -5.03 23.24
C SER A 91 3.59 -6.44 22.66
N GLU A 92 2.39 -7.01 22.80
CA GLU A 92 2.07 -8.31 22.22
C GLU A 92 1.70 -8.14 20.75
N PRO A 93 2.37 -8.83 19.82
CA PRO A 93 2.02 -8.81 18.41
C PRO A 93 0.59 -9.31 18.17
N GLN A 94 -0.16 -8.59 17.38
CA GLN A 94 -1.51 -9.00 16.94
C GLN A 94 -1.61 -8.99 15.43
N THR A 95 -2.35 -9.94 14.89
CA THR A 95 -2.66 -10.01 13.45
C THR A 95 -3.96 -9.27 13.17
N ILE A 96 -3.89 -8.31 12.27
CA ILE A 96 -5.07 -7.67 11.67
C ILE A 96 -5.31 -8.36 10.34
N ASP A 97 -6.54 -8.80 10.11
CA ASP A 97 -6.94 -9.55 8.91
C ASP A 97 -8.40 -9.21 8.59
N TYR A 98 -8.65 -8.58 7.45
CA TYR A 98 -10.00 -8.23 7.03
C TYR A 98 -10.11 -8.08 5.51
N THR A 99 -11.35 -8.15 5.02
CA THR A 99 -11.68 -7.95 3.61
C THR A 99 -12.45 -6.65 3.42
N PHE A 100 -12.29 -6.05 2.24
CA PHE A 100 -13.06 -4.89 1.81
C PHE A 100 -13.29 -4.92 0.30
N THR A 101 -14.32 -4.22 -0.15
CA THR A 101 -14.58 -4.00 -1.57
C THR A 101 -14.21 -2.57 -1.94
N MET A 102 -13.48 -2.38 -3.04
CA MET A 102 -13.17 -1.06 -3.57
C MET A 102 -14.39 -0.45 -4.26
N ASN A 103 -15.21 0.30 -3.49
CA ASN A 103 -16.45 0.92 -3.98
C ASN A 103 -16.23 2.26 -4.71
N SER A 104 -15.00 2.75 -4.76
CA SER A 104 -14.62 3.98 -5.48
C SER A 104 -14.07 3.63 -6.86
N GLU A 105 -13.89 4.65 -7.69
CA GLU A 105 -13.18 4.52 -8.97
C GLU A 105 -11.79 3.91 -8.74
N THR A 106 -11.31 3.19 -9.75
CA THR A 106 -9.98 2.58 -9.74
C THR A 106 -8.90 3.61 -9.43
N ASP A 107 -8.04 3.29 -8.48
CA ASP A 107 -6.84 4.07 -8.13
C ASP A 107 -5.61 3.16 -8.08
N ILE A 108 -4.82 3.18 -9.14
CA ILE A 108 -3.60 2.37 -9.26
C ILE A 108 -2.40 2.98 -8.52
N MET A 109 -2.57 4.19 -7.96
CA MET A 109 -1.51 4.95 -7.28
C MET A 109 -1.80 5.17 -5.79
N SER A 110 -2.82 4.50 -5.24
CA SER A 110 -3.15 4.62 -3.82
C SER A 110 -1.99 4.19 -2.91
N LYS A 111 -2.08 4.47 -1.63
CA LYS A 111 -1.06 4.08 -0.64
C LYS A 111 -1.68 3.49 0.61
N LEU A 112 -1.00 2.51 1.20
CA LEU A 112 -1.26 2.03 2.55
C LEU A 112 -0.57 2.94 3.55
N VAL A 113 -1.29 3.42 4.56
CA VAL A 113 -0.80 4.39 5.55
C VAL A 113 -1.14 3.93 6.95
N PHE A 114 -0.21 4.12 7.87
CA PHE A 114 -0.46 4.04 9.30
C PHE A 114 -0.21 5.41 9.93
N ASN A 115 -1.25 6.02 10.50
CA ASN A 115 -1.14 7.25 11.29
C ASN A 115 -0.67 6.90 12.69
N CYS A 116 0.51 7.36 13.03
CA CYS A 116 1.22 7.04 14.26
C CYS A 116 1.57 8.29 15.07
N GLY A 117 1.00 9.46 14.75
CA GLY A 117 1.20 10.69 15.47
C GLY A 117 0.41 10.77 16.79
N ASN A 118 0.07 11.98 17.19
CA ASN A 118 -0.62 12.24 18.46
C ASN A 118 -2.10 11.90 18.36
N GLN A 119 -2.54 10.99 19.21
CA GLN A 119 -3.94 10.54 19.32
C GLN A 119 -4.62 11.07 20.61
N GLY A 120 -4.10 12.18 21.15
CA GLY A 120 -4.64 12.82 22.35
C GLY A 120 -3.93 12.39 23.66
N ASN A 121 -2.93 11.53 23.59
CA ASN A 121 -2.14 11.07 24.72
C ASN A 121 -0.66 11.43 24.54
N GLU A 122 -0.01 11.86 25.60
CA GLU A 122 1.44 11.94 25.66
C GLU A 122 2.01 10.53 25.83
N LEU A 123 2.96 10.17 24.96
CA LEU A 123 3.67 8.89 25.04
C LEU A 123 5.18 9.15 25.02
N PRO A 124 5.98 8.32 25.72
CA PRO A 124 7.43 8.39 25.61
C PRO A 124 7.91 8.02 24.21
N GLU A 125 9.19 8.17 23.96
CA GLU A 125 9.82 7.60 22.77
C GLU A 125 9.57 6.09 22.74
N HIS A 126 9.20 5.56 21.56
CA HIS A 126 8.81 4.17 21.40
C HIS A 126 8.94 3.70 19.95
N THR A 127 8.79 2.40 19.77
CA THR A 127 8.87 1.77 18.45
C THR A 127 7.59 1.03 18.15
N ILE A 128 7.06 1.24 16.92
CA ILE A 128 6.00 0.41 16.36
C ILE A 128 6.64 -0.59 15.39
N TYR A 129 6.24 -1.85 15.49
CA TYR A 129 6.66 -2.93 14.62
C TYR A 129 5.53 -3.33 13.71
N ILE A 130 5.82 -3.48 12.41
CA ILE A 130 4.89 -3.97 11.39
C ILE A 130 5.56 -5.13 10.67
N ASP A 131 4.81 -6.20 10.44
CA ASP A 131 5.33 -7.40 9.79
C ASP A 131 4.23 -8.10 8.97
N ASN A 132 4.63 -9.04 8.12
CA ASN A 132 3.75 -9.92 7.36
C ASN A 132 2.63 -9.19 6.58
N VAL A 133 2.92 -7.99 6.07
CA VAL A 133 1.95 -7.19 5.32
C VAL A 133 1.67 -7.85 3.98
N SER A 134 0.40 -8.15 3.72
CA SER A 134 -0.10 -8.63 2.42
C SER A 134 -1.41 -7.95 2.07
N LEU A 135 -1.55 -7.57 0.81
CA LEU A 135 -2.81 -7.16 0.21
C LEU A 135 -3.06 -8.05 -1.00
N GLU A 136 -4.16 -8.77 -0.98
CA GLU A 136 -4.53 -9.74 -2.01
C GLU A 136 -5.86 -9.31 -2.65
N LEU A 137 -5.93 -9.29 -3.98
CA LEU A 137 -7.19 -9.22 -4.70
C LEU A 137 -7.77 -10.64 -4.73
N ILE A 138 -8.81 -10.88 -3.92
CA ILE A 138 -9.38 -12.21 -3.70
C ILE A 138 -10.61 -12.50 -4.56
N ASP A 139 -11.25 -11.47 -5.11
CA ASP A 139 -12.31 -11.59 -6.09
C ASP A 139 -12.26 -10.39 -7.03
N ASP A 140 -12.16 -10.65 -8.32
CA ASP A 140 -12.11 -9.67 -9.40
C ASP A 140 -13.21 -9.88 -10.45
N SER A 141 -14.22 -10.71 -10.16
CA SER A 141 -15.29 -11.06 -11.08
C SER A 141 -16.09 -9.85 -11.59
N GLU A 142 -16.17 -8.78 -10.79
CA GLU A 142 -16.86 -7.53 -11.11
C GLU A 142 -15.91 -6.39 -11.51
N VAL A 143 -14.62 -6.67 -11.70
CA VAL A 143 -13.62 -5.66 -12.09
C VAL A 143 -13.64 -5.46 -13.60
N ASP A 144 -13.77 -4.21 -14.02
CA ASP A 144 -13.59 -3.84 -15.43
C ASP A 144 -12.13 -3.46 -15.69
N TYR A 145 -11.42 -4.36 -16.38
CA TYR A 145 -10.03 -4.14 -16.78
C TYR A 145 -9.88 -3.45 -18.14
N THR A 146 -10.97 -3.06 -18.81
CA THR A 146 -10.90 -2.54 -20.19
C THR A 146 -10.07 -1.27 -20.30
N GLU A 147 -10.11 -0.41 -19.28
CA GLU A 147 -9.32 0.83 -19.22
C GLU A 147 -7.81 0.58 -19.01
N PHE A 148 -7.42 -0.61 -18.53
CA PHE A 148 -6.05 -0.95 -18.17
C PHE A 148 -5.42 -2.00 -19.07
N LYS A 149 -6.15 -2.48 -20.09
CA LYS A 149 -5.57 -3.37 -21.10
C LYS A 149 -4.49 -2.60 -21.84
N ALA A 150 -3.26 -3.12 -21.79
CA ALA A 150 -2.21 -2.60 -22.64
C ALA A 150 -2.70 -2.63 -24.08
N TYR A 151 -2.50 -1.53 -24.82
CA TYR A 151 -2.80 -1.52 -26.26
C TYR A 151 -1.99 -2.64 -26.92
N GLU A 152 -2.68 -3.68 -27.32
CA GLU A 152 -2.09 -4.75 -28.13
C GLU A 152 -2.36 -4.41 -29.61
N PRO A 153 -1.32 -3.98 -30.34
CA PRO A 153 -1.51 -3.69 -31.76
C PRO A 153 -2.00 -4.95 -32.49
N PRO A 154 -2.93 -4.83 -33.43
CA PRO A 154 -3.46 -5.98 -34.19
C PRO A 154 -2.35 -6.69 -35.01
N ILE A 155 -1.22 -6.05 -35.20
CA ILE A 155 -0.05 -6.60 -35.87
C ILE A 155 1.12 -6.58 -34.91
N VAL A 156 1.62 -7.75 -34.53
CA VAL A 156 2.81 -7.89 -33.70
C VAL A 156 3.97 -8.35 -34.58
N ILE A 157 5.01 -7.52 -34.66
CA ILE A 157 6.25 -7.83 -35.40
C ILE A 157 7.36 -7.98 -34.36
N ASN A 158 8.21 -8.97 -34.52
CA ASN A 158 9.41 -9.08 -33.71
C ASN A 158 10.36 -7.89 -34.00
N GLN A 159 10.55 -7.02 -32.99
CA GLN A 159 11.36 -5.80 -33.11
C GLN A 159 12.86 -6.03 -32.87
N VAL A 160 13.28 -7.24 -32.58
CA VAL A 160 14.69 -7.59 -32.28
C VAL A 160 15.50 -7.87 -33.54
N GLY A 161 15.37 -7.05 -34.57
CA GLY A 161 16.18 -7.10 -35.79
C GLY A 161 16.18 -8.46 -36.50
N TYR A 162 15.90 -8.48 -37.79
CA TYR A 162 16.01 -9.69 -38.61
C TYR A 162 17.36 -9.72 -39.29
N LYS A 163 18.02 -10.89 -39.28
CA LYS A 163 19.12 -11.11 -40.23
C LYS A 163 18.58 -11.00 -41.66
N PRO A 164 19.34 -10.45 -42.64
CA PRO A 164 18.87 -10.21 -43.99
C PRO A 164 18.18 -11.44 -44.63
N ASP A 165 18.73 -12.64 -44.39
CA ASP A 165 18.30 -13.87 -44.99
C ASP A 165 17.35 -14.73 -44.13
N SER A 166 16.87 -14.20 -42.99
CA SER A 166 15.95 -14.95 -42.11
C SER A 166 14.50 -14.85 -42.59
N LYS A 167 13.75 -15.93 -42.38
CA LYS A 167 12.29 -15.93 -42.62
C LYS A 167 11.64 -14.92 -41.66
N LYS A 168 10.86 -14.01 -42.22
CA LYS A 168 10.13 -12.95 -41.47
C LYS A 168 8.71 -13.41 -41.22
N THR A 169 8.27 -13.31 -39.98
CA THR A 169 6.92 -13.71 -39.57
C THR A 169 6.23 -12.52 -38.94
N ALA A 170 5.02 -12.21 -39.37
CA ALA A 170 4.10 -11.30 -38.70
C ALA A 170 2.92 -12.11 -38.17
N VAL A 171 2.46 -11.79 -36.97
CA VAL A 171 1.26 -12.37 -36.37
C VAL A 171 0.14 -11.35 -36.45
N PHE A 172 -0.94 -11.72 -37.12
CA PHE A 172 -2.17 -10.94 -37.15
C PHE A 172 -3.11 -11.48 -36.08
N ARG A 173 -3.61 -10.61 -35.24
CA ARG A 173 -4.64 -10.95 -34.25
C ARG A 173 -6.00 -10.50 -34.79
N GLU A 174 -7.00 -11.35 -34.63
CA GLU A 174 -8.37 -10.96 -34.92
C GLU A 174 -8.79 -9.87 -33.94
N VAL A 175 -9.27 -8.74 -34.48
CA VAL A 175 -9.87 -7.68 -33.66
C VAL A 175 -11.28 -8.16 -33.36
N THR A 176 -11.52 -8.65 -32.18
CA THR A 176 -12.87 -8.90 -31.66
C THR A 176 -13.42 -7.57 -31.14
N ASP A 177 -14.51 -7.09 -31.76
CA ASP A 177 -15.30 -5.94 -31.29
C ASP A 177 -15.91 -6.18 -29.92
#